data_f4fe696f03ff6487500a6d6dcc3a79ea
#
_entry.id   f4fe696f03ff6487500a6d6dcc3a79ea
#
_cell.length_a   1.000
_cell.length_b   1.000
_cell.length_c   1.000
_cell.angle_alpha   90.00
_cell.angle_beta   90.00
_cell.angle_gamma   90.00
#
_symmetry.space_group_name_H-M   'P 1'
#
loop_
_entity.id
_entity.type
_entity.pdbx_description
1 polymer ?
#
loop_
_entity_poly.entity_id
_entity_poly.type
_entity_poly.pdbx_seq_one_letter_code
_entity_poly.pdbx_strand_id
1 'polypeptide(L)'
;MTVRPDIAGQDTPTTVENADITVVGGGGHVGIPLVLAFAEAGLRVNVNDLNQQSLDALKSGRLPFIEYGATDVLAKALANNRLVFSNGSDRISAGGPIVITIGTPVDEFLNPVRKVVQDCIDAMLPSLSDGQLLVLRSTVFPGTTDWLASYLATKGRKLKVAFCPERVVQGFGLKELREMPQIVSGATPQAERDAAALFEQITPEVVVVSPIEAEFAKLFNNAYRYIEFAATNEFYLIAKSAGVDYQRVLMAMKRNYPRAQSIPRPGFAAGPCLVKDTMQLIAFARNQFGLGHAALLVNEGLVLHVIDDLKHRFDLGTMAVGLLGMAFKADIDDVRASLSYKFKKVLSGQARAVYCTDPFVTTDPDLMPLGEVVAMSDLLILCTPHTAYRHADLNGKPVVDIWGHLEGANVIR
;
A
#
# COMPACT_ATOMS: atom_id res chain seq x y z
N MET A 1 -13.86 -62.50 -14.34
CA MET A 1 -12.61 -61.91 -13.82
C MET A 1 -12.32 -60.67 -14.64
N THR A 2 -12.75 -59.52 -14.19
CA THR A 2 -12.53 -58.20 -14.81
C THR A 2 -11.64 -57.40 -13.88
N VAL A 3 -10.41 -57.22 -14.31
CA VAL A 3 -9.39 -56.40 -13.61
C VAL A 3 -9.72 -54.95 -13.82
N ARG A 4 -9.99 -54.21 -12.74
CA ARG A 4 -10.04 -52.75 -12.73
C ARG A 4 -8.60 -52.21 -12.68
N PRO A 5 -8.24 -51.19 -13.46
CA PRO A 5 -6.97 -50.51 -13.25
C PRO A 5 -7.09 -49.56 -12.04
N ASP A 6 -6.23 -49.77 -11.06
CA ASP A 6 -5.94 -48.83 -9.96
C ASP A 6 -5.35 -47.56 -10.55
N ILE A 7 -6.10 -46.46 -10.49
CA ILE A 7 -5.58 -45.10 -10.62
C ILE A 7 -5.38 -44.57 -9.20
N ALA A 8 -4.28 -44.96 -8.58
CA ALA A 8 -3.78 -44.32 -7.37
C ALA A 8 -2.98 -43.09 -7.79
N GLY A 9 -3.67 -41.97 -7.96
CA GLY A 9 -3.04 -40.65 -7.86
C GLY A 9 -2.63 -40.47 -6.40
N GLN A 10 -1.33 -40.57 -6.12
CA GLN A 10 -0.80 -40.25 -4.82
C GLN A 10 -0.95 -38.73 -4.61
N ASP A 11 -2.00 -38.31 -3.91
CA ASP A 11 -2.08 -36.98 -3.25
C ASP A 11 -0.98 -36.94 -2.18
N THR A 12 0.18 -36.42 -2.57
CA THR A 12 1.23 -36.10 -1.60
C THR A 12 0.67 -35.00 -0.67
N PRO A 13 0.65 -35.19 0.66
CA PRO A 13 0.14 -34.20 1.57
C PRO A 13 0.85 -32.88 1.32
N THR A 14 0.09 -31.80 1.19
CA THR A 14 0.60 -30.44 1.04
C THR A 14 1.21 -29.98 2.36
N THR A 15 2.46 -30.37 2.63
CA THR A 15 3.21 -29.96 3.82
C THR A 15 4.07 -28.73 3.51
N VAL A 16 4.27 -27.89 4.50
CA VAL A 16 5.16 -26.70 4.43
C VAL A 16 6.59 -27.09 4.01
N GLU A 17 7.02 -28.27 4.36
CA GLU A 17 8.33 -28.85 4.03
C GLU A 17 8.61 -28.95 2.52
N ASN A 18 7.56 -28.99 1.71
CA ASN A 18 7.66 -29.11 0.24
C ASN A 18 7.50 -27.76 -0.48
N ALA A 19 7.46 -26.62 0.23
CA ALA A 19 7.40 -25.33 -0.40
C ALA A 19 8.79 -24.87 -0.87
N ASP A 20 8.83 -24.31 -2.10
CA ASP A 20 10.07 -23.77 -2.68
C ASP A 20 10.48 -22.45 -2.03
N ILE A 21 9.52 -21.69 -1.52
CA ILE A 21 9.69 -20.38 -0.89
C ILE A 21 8.65 -20.14 0.19
N THR A 22 9.00 -19.42 1.25
CA THR A 22 8.06 -18.92 2.26
C THR A 22 7.93 -17.40 2.19
N VAL A 23 6.68 -16.89 2.14
CA VAL A 23 6.38 -15.46 2.27
C VAL A 23 5.72 -15.23 3.62
N VAL A 24 6.44 -14.58 4.54
CA VAL A 24 5.98 -14.21 5.89
C VAL A 24 5.25 -12.86 5.81
N GLY A 25 4.00 -12.81 6.28
CA GLY A 25 3.07 -11.73 5.98
C GLY A 25 2.41 -11.90 4.61
N GLY A 26 2.37 -13.15 4.12
CA GLY A 26 1.91 -13.51 2.77
C GLY A 26 0.43 -13.25 2.51
N GLY A 27 -0.40 -13.06 3.55
CA GLY A 27 -1.82 -12.70 3.45
C GLY A 27 -2.08 -11.19 3.40
N GLY A 28 -1.03 -10.35 3.43
CA GLY A 28 -1.15 -8.88 3.39
C GLY A 28 -1.08 -8.28 1.99
N HIS A 29 -1.26 -6.94 1.91
CA HIS A 29 -1.29 -6.18 0.64
C HIS A 29 0.00 -6.25 -0.17
N VAL A 30 1.15 -6.44 0.49
CA VAL A 30 2.45 -6.67 -0.16
C VAL A 30 2.67 -8.15 -0.44
N GLY A 31 2.19 -9.00 0.47
CA GLY A 31 2.39 -10.45 0.41
C GLY A 31 1.62 -11.13 -0.71
N ILE A 32 0.32 -10.84 -0.85
CA ILE A 32 -0.55 -11.52 -1.83
C ILE A 32 -0.06 -11.34 -3.27
N PRO A 33 0.22 -10.11 -3.79
CA PRO A 33 0.75 -9.96 -5.13
C PRO A 33 2.05 -10.73 -5.34
N LEU A 34 2.94 -10.73 -4.35
CA LEU A 34 4.21 -11.44 -4.41
C LEU A 34 4.04 -12.96 -4.42
N VAL A 35 3.19 -13.50 -3.54
CA VAL A 35 2.84 -14.93 -3.49
C VAL A 35 2.31 -15.40 -4.84
N LEU A 36 1.37 -14.63 -5.42
CA LEU A 36 0.76 -14.97 -6.70
C LEU A 36 1.75 -14.88 -7.87
N ALA A 37 2.65 -13.89 -7.85
CA ALA A 37 3.70 -13.78 -8.87
C ALA A 37 4.65 -15.00 -8.84
N PHE A 38 5.10 -15.42 -7.67
CA PHE A 38 5.94 -16.62 -7.53
C PHE A 38 5.19 -17.90 -7.90
N ALA A 39 3.92 -18.02 -7.50
CA ALA A 39 3.10 -19.18 -7.87
C ALA A 39 2.89 -19.27 -9.39
N GLU A 40 2.70 -18.14 -10.07
CA GLU A 40 2.58 -18.06 -11.54
C GLU A 40 3.91 -18.41 -12.24
N ALA A 41 5.05 -18.04 -11.65
CA ALA A 41 6.38 -18.44 -12.12
C ALA A 41 6.65 -19.95 -11.90
N GLY A 42 5.72 -20.70 -11.30
CA GLY A 42 5.79 -22.13 -11.12
C GLY A 42 6.31 -22.59 -9.76
N LEU A 43 6.65 -21.68 -8.87
CA LEU A 43 7.10 -22.02 -7.52
C LEU A 43 5.91 -22.47 -6.64
N ARG A 44 6.20 -23.34 -5.70
CA ARG A 44 5.28 -23.69 -4.63
C ARG A 44 5.53 -22.78 -3.42
N VAL A 45 4.58 -21.92 -3.12
CA VAL A 45 4.72 -20.84 -2.14
C VAL A 45 4.03 -21.20 -0.83
N ASN A 46 4.75 -21.15 0.27
CA ASN A 46 4.16 -21.14 1.60
C ASN A 46 3.71 -19.72 1.96
N VAL A 47 2.41 -19.54 2.02
CA VAL A 47 1.74 -18.30 2.47
C VAL A 47 1.67 -18.35 3.99
N ASN A 48 2.63 -17.72 4.65
CA ASN A 48 2.70 -17.68 6.11
C ASN A 48 2.16 -16.33 6.62
N ASP A 49 1.13 -16.36 7.45
CA ASP A 49 0.56 -15.15 8.03
C ASP A 49 -0.08 -15.43 9.39
N LEU A 50 -0.05 -14.45 10.28
CA LEU A 50 -0.73 -14.52 11.58
C LEU A 50 -2.24 -14.24 11.47
N ASN A 51 -2.68 -13.58 10.39
CA ASN A 51 -4.08 -13.28 10.12
C ASN A 51 -4.79 -14.50 9.53
N GLN A 52 -5.41 -15.30 10.38
CA GLN A 52 -6.13 -16.50 9.98
C GLN A 52 -7.29 -16.19 9.01
N GLN A 53 -7.98 -15.06 9.18
CA GLN A 53 -9.09 -14.67 8.29
C GLN A 53 -8.61 -14.45 6.85
N SER A 54 -7.45 -13.81 6.68
CA SER A 54 -6.84 -13.61 5.37
C SER A 54 -6.44 -14.96 4.75
N LEU A 55 -5.83 -15.86 5.51
CA LEU A 55 -5.49 -17.20 5.04
C LEU A 55 -6.73 -18.00 4.63
N ASP A 56 -7.80 -17.94 5.38
CA ASP A 56 -9.04 -18.68 5.09
C ASP A 56 -9.77 -18.09 3.87
N ALA A 57 -9.72 -16.78 3.67
CA ALA A 57 -10.20 -16.14 2.46
C ALA A 57 -9.42 -16.66 1.23
N LEU A 58 -8.09 -16.65 1.27
CA LEU A 58 -7.24 -17.13 0.18
C LEU A 58 -7.46 -18.62 -0.12
N LYS A 59 -7.54 -19.48 0.91
CA LYS A 59 -7.86 -20.91 0.75
C LYS A 59 -9.19 -21.15 0.05
N SER A 60 -10.17 -20.26 0.29
CA SER A 60 -11.49 -20.32 -0.34
C SER A 60 -11.54 -19.68 -1.74
N GLY A 61 -10.40 -19.25 -2.29
CA GLY A 61 -10.31 -18.59 -3.60
C GLY A 61 -10.77 -17.13 -3.59
N ARG A 62 -10.87 -16.49 -2.42
CA ARG A 62 -11.27 -15.10 -2.29
C ARG A 62 -10.08 -14.22 -1.87
N LEU A 63 -10.00 -13.03 -2.44
CA LEU A 63 -9.03 -12.02 -2.01
C LEU A 63 -9.60 -11.24 -0.82
N PRO A 64 -8.80 -10.97 0.24
CA PRO A 64 -9.27 -10.20 1.40
C PRO A 64 -9.36 -8.69 1.14
N PHE A 65 -8.89 -8.20 0.00
CA PHE A 65 -8.92 -6.82 -0.46
C PHE A 65 -8.84 -6.76 -1.99
N ILE A 66 -9.06 -5.58 -2.56
CA ILE A 66 -9.02 -5.39 -4.02
C ILE A 66 -7.57 -5.44 -4.52
N GLU A 67 -7.31 -6.41 -5.41
CA GLU A 67 -6.08 -6.54 -6.19
C GLU A 67 -6.46 -6.96 -7.62
N TYR A 68 -6.39 -6.01 -8.55
CA TYR A 68 -6.87 -6.20 -9.91
C TYR A 68 -6.06 -7.26 -10.67
N GLY A 69 -6.78 -8.19 -11.30
CA GLY A 69 -6.19 -9.30 -12.04
C GLY A 69 -5.69 -10.47 -11.17
N ALA A 70 -5.78 -10.39 -9.84
CA ALA A 70 -5.29 -11.43 -8.95
C ALA A 70 -6.24 -12.61 -8.77
N THR A 71 -7.55 -12.44 -8.96
CA THR A 71 -8.56 -13.51 -8.73
C THR A 71 -8.31 -14.74 -9.59
N ASP A 72 -8.07 -14.56 -10.89
CA ASP A 72 -7.82 -15.68 -11.82
C ASP A 72 -6.48 -16.36 -11.53
N VAL A 73 -5.47 -15.59 -11.12
CA VAL A 73 -4.16 -16.13 -10.77
C VAL A 73 -4.25 -16.93 -9.49
N LEU A 74 -4.99 -16.47 -8.47
CA LEU A 74 -5.27 -17.19 -7.23
C LEU A 74 -5.97 -18.52 -7.54
N ALA A 75 -7.03 -18.51 -8.36
CA ALA A 75 -7.77 -19.72 -8.73
C ALA A 75 -6.86 -20.75 -9.42
N LYS A 76 -6.01 -20.31 -10.37
CA LYS A 76 -5.03 -21.18 -11.03
C LYS A 76 -3.97 -21.73 -10.07
N ALA A 77 -3.46 -20.89 -9.17
CA ALA A 77 -2.45 -21.30 -8.19
C ALA A 77 -2.99 -22.36 -7.22
N LEU A 78 -4.26 -22.22 -6.78
CA LEU A 78 -4.93 -23.21 -5.95
C LEU A 78 -5.17 -24.53 -6.71
N ALA A 79 -5.71 -24.47 -7.92
CA ALA A 79 -5.97 -25.66 -8.76
C ALA A 79 -4.70 -26.47 -9.06
N ASN A 80 -3.56 -25.79 -9.18
CA ASN A 80 -2.26 -26.39 -9.46
C ASN A 80 -1.46 -26.77 -8.19
N ASN A 81 -2.06 -26.69 -7.00
CA ASN A 81 -1.41 -26.97 -5.70
C ASN A 81 -0.12 -26.15 -5.50
N ARG A 82 -0.08 -24.90 -5.99
CA ARG A 82 1.08 -24.01 -5.87
C ARG A 82 1.12 -23.25 -4.55
N LEU A 83 0.04 -23.25 -3.77
CA LEU A 83 -0.05 -22.55 -2.50
C LEU A 83 -0.16 -23.54 -1.34
N VAL A 84 0.66 -23.31 -0.32
CA VAL A 84 0.58 -23.92 1.00
C VAL A 84 0.30 -22.81 2.00
N PHE A 85 -0.52 -23.07 2.99
CA PHE A 85 -0.91 -22.05 3.96
C PHE A 85 -0.48 -22.46 5.36
N SER A 86 0.18 -21.56 6.06
CA SER A 86 0.63 -21.79 7.43
C SER A 86 0.40 -20.57 8.32
N ASN A 87 0.13 -20.83 9.59
CA ASN A 87 0.02 -19.82 10.62
C ASN A 87 1.03 -20.14 11.73
N GLY A 88 1.90 -19.18 12.02
CA GLY A 88 2.95 -19.34 13.04
C GLY A 88 4.36 -19.27 12.45
N SER A 89 5.28 -18.78 13.29
CA SER A 89 6.67 -18.55 12.92
C SER A 89 7.53 -19.81 12.86
N ASP A 90 7.04 -20.91 13.38
CA ASP A 90 7.67 -22.24 13.37
C ASP A 90 7.37 -23.03 12.07
N ARG A 91 6.47 -22.52 11.24
CA ARG A 91 6.02 -23.18 10.02
C ARG A 91 6.56 -22.49 8.76
N ILE A 92 7.86 -22.50 8.63
CA ILE A 92 8.58 -22.00 7.45
C ILE A 92 9.27 -23.16 6.73
N SER A 93 9.49 -23.00 5.42
CA SER A 93 10.16 -24.02 4.60
C SER A 93 11.62 -24.20 5.01
N ALA A 94 12.02 -25.41 5.28
CA ALA A 94 13.41 -25.71 5.62
C ALA A 94 14.31 -25.57 4.37
N GLY A 95 15.21 -24.58 4.37
CA GLY A 95 16.23 -24.39 3.34
C GLY A 95 15.80 -23.54 2.12
N GLY A 96 14.52 -23.34 1.84
CA GLY A 96 14.06 -22.42 0.80
C GLY A 96 14.20 -20.94 1.21
N PRO A 97 14.18 -19.99 0.23
CA PRO A 97 14.17 -18.56 0.53
C PRO A 97 12.99 -18.16 1.42
N ILE A 98 13.22 -17.19 2.30
CA ILE A 98 12.17 -16.57 3.13
C ILE A 98 12.08 -15.09 2.76
N VAL A 99 10.89 -14.62 2.37
CA VAL A 99 10.63 -13.21 2.09
C VAL A 99 9.71 -12.65 3.16
N ILE A 100 10.16 -11.57 3.84
CA ILE A 100 9.45 -10.93 4.94
C ILE A 100 8.72 -9.70 4.43
N THR A 101 7.37 -9.72 4.50
CA THR A 101 6.46 -8.67 4.05
C THR A 101 5.61 -8.10 5.19
N ILE A 102 6.05 -8.25 6.43
CA ILE A 102 5.31 -7.79 7.63
C ILE A 102 5.21 -6.26 7.66
N GLY A 103 4.21 -5.74 8.38
CA GLY A 103 4.09 -4.31 8.65
C GLY A 103 5.27 -3.81 9.49
N THR A 104 5.82 -2.65 9.12
CA THR A 104 6.88 -1.96 9.88
C THR A 104 6.33 -0.62 10.38
N PRO A 105 5.64 -0.60 11.55
CA PRO A 105 5.03 0.61 12.08
C PRO A 105 6.08 1.61 12.57
N VAL A 106 5.61 2.82 12.80
CA VAL A 106 6.33 3.84 13.60
C VAL A 106 5.69 3.90 14.98
N ASP A 107 6.46 4.37 15.97
CA ASP A 107 5.98 4.61 17.34
C ASP A 107 5.16 5.93 17.43
N GLU A 108 4.74 6.28 18.63
CA GLU A 108 4.01 7.53 18.91
C GLU A 108 4.82 8.80 18.63
N PHE A 109 6.14 8.69 18.51
CA PHE A 109 7.06 9.77 18.15
C PHE A 109 7.43 9.73 16.66
N LEU A 110 6.75 8.87 15.88
CA LEU A 110 6.98 8.64 14.45
C LEU A 110 8.37 8.06 14.12
N ASN A 111 9.04 7.43 15.10
CA ASN A 111 10.28 6.71 14.88
C ASN A 111 10.01 5.26 14.45
N PRO A 112 10.89 4.67 13.64
CA PRO A 112 10.74 3.28 13.18
C PRO A 112 10.92 2.29 14.34
N VAL A 113 9.99 1.33 14.43
CA VAL A 113 10.00 0.29 15.47
C VAL A 113 10.78 -0.94 14.98
N ARG A 114 12.12 -0.93 15.12
CA ARG A 114 12.98 -2.08 14.74
C ARG A 114 12.60 -3.38 15.47
N LYS A 115 12.07 -3.25 16.67
CA LYS A 115 11.68 -4.40 17.51
C LYS A 115 10.70 -5.34 16.78
N VAL A 116 9.82 -4.84 15.95
CA VAL A 116 8.87 -5.68 15.18
C VAL A 116 9.60 -6.64 14.25
N VAL A 117 10.62 -6.16 13.54
CA VAL A 117 11.46 -7.01 12.67
C VAL A 117 12.25 -8.01 13.53
N GLN A 118 12.83 -7.55 14.63
CA GLN A 118 13.59 -8.40 15.53
C GLN A 118 12.73 -9.52 16.13
N ASP A 119 11.55 -9.20 16.64
CA ASP A 119 10.63 -10.18 17.24
C ASP A 119 10.17 -11.23 16.20
N CYS A 120 9.91 -10.80 14.97
CA CYS A 120 9.60 -11.71 13.86
C CYS A 120 10.76 -12.68 13.58
N ILE A 121 11.99 -12.18 13.53
CA ILE A 121 13.20 -12.98 13.31
C ILE A 121 13.44 -13.94 14.50
N ASP A 122 13.36 -13.44 15.72
CA ASP A 122 13.57 -14.25 16.95
C ASP A 122 12.58 -15.42 17.01
N ALA A 123 11.33 -15.17 16.64
CA ALA A 123 10.30 -16.21 16.59
C ALA A 123 10.57 -17.29 15.51
N MET A 124 11.26 -16.94 14.41
CA MET A 124 11.61 -17.87 13.35
C MET A 124 12.95 -18.59 13.57
N LEU A 125 13.83 -18.08 14.46
CA LEU A 125 15.20 -18.60 14.64
C LEU A 125 15.30 -20.12 14.80
N PRO A 126 14.39 -20.81 15.52
CA PRO A 126 14.46 -22.27 15.66
C PRO A 126 14.31 -23.03 14.35
N SER A 127 13.57 -22.46 13.39
CA SER A 127 13.23 -23.09 12.10
C SER A 127 14.14 -22.63 10.94
N LEU A 128 15.02 -21.63 11.17
CA LEU A 128 15.95 -21.16 10.17
C LEU A 128 17.13 -22.13 9.99
N SER A 129 17.57 -22.31 8.76
CA SER A 129 18.73 -23.13 8.39
C SER A 129 19.90 -22.25 7.98
N ASP A 130 21.13 -22.63 8.35
CA ASP A 130 22.34 -21.92 7.89
C ASP A 130 22.46 -21.96 6.37
N GLY A 131 22.88 -20.84 5.78
CA GLY A 131 22.96 -20.68 4.33
C GLY A 131 21.65 -20.30 3.65
N GLN A 132 20.50 -20.30 4.36
CA GLN A 132 19.20 -19.89 3.83
C GLN A 132 19.17 -18.40 3.48
N LEU A 133 18.49 -18.06 2.38
CA LEU A 133 18.28 -16.68 1.97
C LEU A 133 17.09 -16.07 2.74
N LEU A 134 17.34 -14.96 3.41
CA LEU A 134 16.36 -14.16 4.12
C LEU A 134 16.24 -12.78 3.47
N VAL A 135 15.11 -12.49 2.86
CA VAL A 135 14.85 -11.25 2.14
C VAL A 135 13.93 -10.36 2.96
N LEU A 136 14.39 -9.18 3.32
CA LEU A 136 13.52 -8.11 3.80
C LEU A 136 12.88 -7.42 2.59
N ARG A 137 11.54 -7.34 2.56
CA ARG A 137 10.78 -6.65 1.52
C ARG A 137 9.99 -5.47 2.05
N SER A 138 9.61 -5.51 3.31
CA SER A 138 8.98 -4.38 4.01
C SER A 138 9.90 -3.18 4.05
N THR A 139 9.33 -1.96 4.00
CA THR A 139 10.11 -0.74 4.19
C THR A 139 10.78 -0.74 5.55
N VAL A 140 12.08 -0.55 5.58
CA VAL A 140 12.88 -0.55 6.81
C VAL A 140 13.64 0.78 6.97
N PHE A 141 14.10 1.03 8.18
CA PHE A 141 14.96 2.17 8.48
C PHE A 141 16.37 1.95 7.91
N PRO A 142 17.02 3.00 7.38
CA PRO A 142 18.37 2.87 6.80
C PRO A 142 19.37 2.22 7.75
N GLY A 143 20.12 1.24 7.23
CA GLY A 143 21.07 0.41 7.99
C GLY A 143 20.44 -0.85 8.62
N THR A 144 19.16 -1.16 8.38
CA THR A 144 18.50 -2.34 8.96
C THR A 144 19.02 -3.64 8.38
N THR A 145 19.37 -3.70 7.10
CA THR A 145 19.87 -4.92 6.46
C THR A 145 21.19 -5.38 7.06
N ASP A 146 22.17 -4.47 7.21
CA ASP A 146 23.46 -4.76 7.80
C ASP A 146 23.35 -5.06 9.30
N TRP A 147 22.48 -4.32 9.99
CA TRP A 147 22.15 -4.61 11.38
C TRP A 147 21.61 -6.03 11.56
N LEU A 148 20.67 -6.46 10.70
CA LEU A 148 20.09 -7.80 10.77
C LEU A 148 21.12 -8.90 10.51
N ALA A 149 22.00 -8.71 9.51
CA ALA A 149 23.07 -9.66 9.24
C ALA A 149 24.00 -9.82 10.47
N SER A 150 24.36 -8.69 11.09
CA SER A 150 25.18 -8.67 12.31
C SER A 150 24.43 -9.31 13.49
N TYR A 151 23.16 -9.00 13.66
CA TYR A 151 22.30 -9.57 14.70
C TYR A 151 22.23 -11.10 14.62
N LEU A 152 21.97 -11.64 13.42
CA LEU A 152 21.91 -13.09 13.18
C LEU A 152 23.25 -13.77 13.49
N ALA A 153 24.37 -13.13 13.16
CA ALA A 153 25.69 -13.62 13.51
C ALA A 153 25.89 -13.72 15.05
N THR A 154 25.38 -12.76 15.84
CA THR A 154 25.41 -12.84 17.31
C THR A 154 24.58 -13.99 17.88
N LYS A 155 23.55 -14.43 17.12
CA LYS A 155 22.73 -15.61 17.45
C LYS A 155 23.35 -16.92 16.96
N GLY A 156 24.55 -16.89 16.40
CA GLY A 156 25.24 -18.06 15.84
C GLY A 156 24.65 -18.59 14.53
N ARG A 157 23.86 -17.77 13.82
CA ARG A 157 23.24 -18.13 12.54
C ARG A 157 23.99 -17.52 11.35
N LYS A 158 24.20 -18.32 10.31
CA LYS A 158 24.90 -17.91 9.06
C LYS A 158 23.89 -17.82 7.92
N LEU A 159 23.02 -16.81 7.95
CA LEU A 159 22.02 -16.58 6.91
C LEU A 159 22.55 -15.59 5.86
N LYS A 160 22.02 -15.70 4.64
CA LYS A 160 22.22 -14.74 3.55
C LYS A 160 21.11 -13.69 3.67
N VAL A 161 21.44 -12.48 4.09
CA VAL A 161 20.47 -11.38 4.28
C VAL A 161 20.47 -10.49 3.06
N ALA A 162 19.30 -10.22 2.51
CA ALA A 162 19.05 -9.34 1.38
C ALA A 162 17.92 -8.34 1.69
N PHE A 163 17.91 -7.23 0.96
CA PHE A 163 16.80 -6.28 0.96
C PHE A 163 16.33 -6.04 -0.47
N CYS A 164 15.06 -6.31 -0.73
CA CYS A 164 14.42 -6.17 -2.03
C CYS A 164 13.11 -5.41 -1.85
N PRO A 165 13.16 -4.06 -1.82
CA PRO A 165 12.03 -3.22 -1.44
C PRO A 165 10.82 -3.36 -2.36
N GLU A 166 9.62 -3.29 -1.75
CA GLU A 166 8.37 -3.18 -2.49
C GLU A 166 8.15 -1.75 -2.97
N ARG A 167 7.82 -1.57 -4.27
CA ARG A 167 7.54 -0.26 -4.87
C ARG A 167 6.22 -0.17 -5.60
N VAL A 168 5.45 -1.27 -5.64
CA VAL A 168 4.19 -1.33 -6.37
C VAL A 168 3.09 -0.49 -5.73
N VAL A 169 2.14 -0.09 -6.56
CA VAL A 169 0.94 0.63 -6.13
C VAL A 169 -0.13 -0.37 -5.71
N GLN A 170 -0.70 -0.18 -4.53
CA GLN A 170 -1.77 -1.02 -4.00
C GLN A 170 -2.95 -1.11 -4.96
N GLY A 171 -3.51 -2.31 -5.11
CA GLY A 171 -4.56 -2.66 -6.07
C GLY A 171 -4.03 -3.07 -7.45
N PHE A 172 -2.76 -2.77 -7.76
CA PHE A 172 -2.12 -3.11 -9.04
C PHE A 172 -0.76 -3.81 -8.84
N GLY A 173 -0.51 -4.33 -7.65
CA GLY A 173 0.77 -4.90 -7.27
C GLY A 173 1.22 -6.05 -8.16
N LEU A 174 0.31 -6.96 -8.49
CA LEU A 174 0.61 -8.10 -9.37
C LEU A 174 0.99 -7.66 -10.79
N LYS A 175 0.30 -6.65 -11.33
CA LYS A 175 0.62 -6.09 -12.65
C LYS A 175 2.00 -5.42 -12.62
N GLU A 176 2.23 -4.54 -11.64
CA GLU A 176 3.47 -3.77 -11.57
C GLU A 176 4.70 -4.62 -11.25
N LEU A 177 4.56 -5.74 -10.52
CA LEU A 177 5.64 -6.72 -10.35
C LEU A 177 6.15 -7.30 -11.67
N ARG A 178 5.27 -7.46 -12.65
CA ARG A 178 5.62 -7.97 -13.99
C ARG A 178 6.21 -6.92 -14.92
N GLU A 179 6.00 -5.63 -14.62
CA GLU A 179 6.35 -4.52 -15.51
C GLU A 179 7.53 -3.69 -15.01
N MET A 180 7.76 -3.63 -13.70
CA MET A 180 8.79 -2.77 -13.12
C MET A 180 10.07 -3.53 -12.78
N PRO A 181 11.25 -2.90 -12.95
CA PRO A 181 12.49 -3.42 -12.43
C PRO A 181 12.45 -3.58 -10.91
N GLN A 182 13.02 -4.68 -10.39
CA GLN A 182 13.19 -4.92 -8.97
C GLN A 182 14.54 -4.42 -8.47
N ILE A 183 14.56 -3.58 -7.44
CA ILE A 183 15.79 -3.25 -6.73
C ILE A 183 16.15 -4.44 -5.83
N VAL A 184 17.41 -4.87 -5.93
CA VAL A 184 17.95 -5.98 -5.14
C VAL A 184 19.25 -5.54 -4.48
N SER A 185 19.44 -5.96 -3.24
CA SER A 185 20.70 -5.79 -2.51
C SER A 185 20.96 -6.97 -1.58
N GLY A 186 22.19 -7.20 -1.23
CA GLY A 186 22.59 -8.25 -0.30
C GLY A 186 23.69 -7.80 0.65
N ALA A 187 23.62 -8.21 1.93
CA ALA A 187 24.66 -7.97 2.91
C ALA A 187 26.00 -8.67 2.56
N THR A 188 25.96 -9.63 1.63
CA THR A 188 27.12 -10.29 1.05
C THR A 188 26.92 -10.48 -0.46
N PRO A 189 27.99 -10.61 -1.27
CA PRO A 189 27.87 -10.89 -2.71
C PRO A 189 27.07 -12.17 -3.03
N GLN A 190 27.08 -13.16 -2.14
CA GLN A 190 26.28 -14.38 -2.32
C GLN A 190 24.80 -14.12 -2.06
N ALA A 191 24.45 -13.35 -1.00
CA ALA A 191 23.07 -12.96 -0.71
C ALA A 191 22.47 -12.12 -1.86
N GLU A 192 23.26 -11.23 -2.44
CA GLU A 192 22.89 -10.40 -3.60
C GLU A 192 22.57 -11.27 -4.82
N ARG A 193 23.48 -12.19 -5.21
CA ARG A 193 23.25 -13.10 -6.34
C ARG A 193 22.02 -13.98 -6.15
N ASP A 194 21.85 -14.56 -4.96
CA ASP A 194 20.73 -15.45 -4.68
C ASP A 194 19.39 -14.68 -4.70
N ALA A 195 19.38 -13.45 -4.18
CA ALA A 195 18.22 -12.58 -4.23
C ALA A 195 17.90 -12.12 -5.67
N ALA A 196 18.92 -11.77 -6.46
CA ALA A 196 18.74 -11.42 -7.86
C ALA A 196 18.10 -12.59 -8.64
N ALA A 197 18.67 -13.80 -8.52
CA ALA A 197 18.16 -15.00 -9.18
C ALA A 197 16.72 -15.35 -8.74
N LEU A 198 16.34 -15.04 -7.50
CA LEU A 198 14.97 -15.22 -7.03
C LEU A 198 14.00 -14.27 -7.73
N PHE A 199 14.33 -12.98 -7.79
CA PHE A 199 13.42 -11.97 -8.34
C PHE A 199 13.41 -11.93 -9.88
N GLU A 200 14.46 -12.32 -10.56
CA GLU A 200 14.50 -12.49 -12.03
C GLU A 200 13.42 -13.43 -12.56
N GLN A 201 12.86 -14.30 -11.71
CA GLN A 201 11.77 -15.20 -12.09
C GLN A 201 10.41 -14.48 -12.24
N ILE A 202 10.25 -13.29 -11.64
CA ILE A 202 8.94 -12.60 -11.55
C ILE A 202 8.98 -11.14 -12.03
N THR A 203 10.16 -10.60 -12.34
CA THR A 203 10.32 -9.21 -12.79
C THR A 203 11.11 -9.16 -14.10
N PRO A 204 10.90 -8.12 -14.95
CA PRO A 204 11.56 -8.04 -16.24
C PRO A 204 13.07 -7.72 -16.12
N GLU A 205 13.47 -7.09 -15.02
CA GLU A 205 14.84 -6.60 -14.79
C GLU A 205 15.12 -6.53 -13.29
N VAL A 206 16.37 -6.74 -12.92
CA VAL A 206 16.90 -6.57 -11.56
C VAL A 206 17.93 -5.45 -11.57
N VAL A 207 17.79 -4.49 -10.64
CA VAL A 207 18.74 -3.40 -10.42
C VAL A 207 19.47 -3.65 -9.11
N VAL A 208 20.74 -4.00 -9.21
CA VAL A 208 21.59 -4.32 -8.05
C VAL A 208 22.24 -3.05 -7.52
N VAL A 209 22.11 -2.83 -6.20
CA VAL A 209 22.72 -1.73 -5.45
C VAL A 209 23.14 -2.22 -4.06
N SER A 210 23.90 -1.42 -3.30
CA SER A 210 24.22 -1.77 -1.92
C SER A 210 22.96 -1.73 -1.01
N PRO A 211 22.95 -2.43 0.13
CA PRO A 211 21.81 -2.44 1.05
C PRO A 211 21.32 -1.05 1.45
N ILE A 212 22.24 -0.18 1.83
CA ILE A 212 21.89 1.19 2.24
C ILE A 212 21.29 2.02 1.09
N GLU A 213 21.79 1.84 -0.15
CA GLU A 213 21.24 2.50 -1.33
C GLU A 213 19.83 2.01 -1.65
N ALA A 214 19.57 0.71 -1.53
CA ALA A 214 18.25 0.13 -1.71
C ALA A 214 17.25 0.66 -0.68
N GLU A 215 17.65 0.75 0.60
CA GLU A 215 16.85 1.29 1.69
C GLU A 215 16.50 2.77 1.45
N PHE A 216 17.48 3.59 1.05
CA PHE A 216 17.23 4.98 0.67
C PHE A 216 16.37 5.10 -0.59
N ALA A 217 16.62 4.32 -1.62
CA ALA A 217 15.83 4.38 -2.86
C ALA A 217 14.35 4.16 -2.59
N LYS A 218 14.01 3.21 -1.69
CA LYS A 218 12.62 3.01 -1.27
C LYS A 218 12.03 4.22 -0.57
N LEU A 219 12.72 4.77 0.41
CA LEU A 219 12.25 5.91 1.19
C LEU A 219 12.18 7.17 0.34
N PHE A 220 13.18 7.43 -0.51
CA PHE A 220 13.19 8.59 -1.40
C PHE A 220 12.05 8.57 -2.42
N ASN A 221 11.74 7.41 -3.00
CA ASN A 221 10.60 7.29 -3.91
C ASN A 221 9.28 7.74 -3.25
N ASN A 222 9.02 7.30 -2.03
CA ASN A 222 7.79 7.64 -1.34
C ASN A 222 7.79 9.10 -0.82
N ALA A 223 8.92 9.59 -0.28
CA ALA A 223 9.05 10.98 0.15
C ALA A 223 8.95 11.95 -1.03
N TYR A 224 9.56 11.63 -2.17
CA TYR A 224 9.46 12.45 -3.38
C TYR A 224 8.00 12.57 -3.85
N ARG A 225 7.27 11.46 -3.94
CA ARG A 225 5.84 11.49 -4.28
C ARG A 225 5.02 12.31 -3.28
N TYR A 226 5.34 12.23 -1.99
CA TYR A 226 4.65 13.00 -0.97
C TYR A 226 4.90 14.50 -1.10
N ILE A 227 6.14 14.90 -1.48
CA ILE A 227 6.52 16.28 -1.77
C ILE A 227 5.84 16.79 -3.06
N GLU A 228 5.75 15.96 -4.11
CA GLU A 228 5.04 16.33 -5.35
C GLU A 228 3.56 16.65 -5.07
N PHE A 229 2.89 15.87 -4.22
CA PHE A 229 1.53 16.18 -3.77
C PHE A 229 1.48 17.47 -2.95
N ALA A 230 2.43 17.70 -2.06
CA ALA A 230 2.48 18.92 -1.27
C ALA A 230 2.65 20.16 -2.15
N ALA A 231 3.56 20.11 -3.12
CA ALA A 231 3.78 21.21 -4.05
C ALA A 231 2.51 21.56 -4.84
N THR A 232 1.81 20.56 -5.37
CA THR A 232 0.56 20.81 -6.12
C THR A 232 -0.58 21.27 -5.20
N ASN A 233 -0.67 20.75 -3.97
CA ASN A 233 -1.64 21.19 -2.98
C ASN A 233 -1.40 22.66 -2.58
N GLU A 234 -0.15 23.05 -2.41
CA GLU A 234 0.19 24.46 -2.09
C GLU A 234 -0.13 25.39 -3.27
N PHE A 235 0.18 24.98 -4.51
CA PHE A 235 -0.21 25.73 -5.71
C PHE A 235 -1.73 25.87 -5.82
N TYR A 236 -2.49 24.83 -5.48
CA TYR A 236 -3.95 24.89 -5.41
C TYR A 236 -4.41 25.94 -4.40
N LEU A 237 -3.84 25.96 -3.20
CA LEU A 237 -4.19 26.94 -2.16
C LEU A 237 -3.85 28.37 -2.59
N ILE A 238 -2.70 28.61 -3.23
CA ILE A 238 -2.30 29.91 -3.78
C ILE A 238 -3.28 30.36 -4.88
N ALA A 239 -3.58 29.49 -5.85
CA ALA A 239 -4.51 29.82 -6.93
C ALA A 239 -5.90 30.17 -6.38
N LYS A 240 -6.38 29.38 -5.41
CA LYS A 240 -7.67 29.58 -4.76
C LYS A 240 -7.73 30.91 -4.00
N SER A 241 -6.67 31.30 -3.28
CA SER A 241 -6.60 32.59 -2.61
C SER A 241 -6.66 33.79 -3.56
N ALA A 242 -6.24 33.58 -4.81
CA ALA A 242 -6.34 34.60 -5.90
C ALA A 242 -7.66 34.50 -6.69
N GLY A 243 -8.61 33.64 -6.31
CA GLY A 243 -9.86 33.41 -7.02
C GLY A 243 -9.69 32.71 -8.39
N VAL A 244 -8.60 31.96 -8.56
CA VAL A 244 -8.25 31.29 -9.83
C VAL A 244 -8.56 29.80 -9.75
N ASP A 245 -9.18 29.24 -10.79
CA ASP A 245 -9.38 27.80 -10.93
C ASP A 245 -8.05 27.07 -11.22
N TYR A 246 -7.50 26.40 -10.22
CA TYR A 246 -6.24 25.67 -10.35
C TYR A 246 -6.27 24.56 -11.40
N GLN A 247 -7.41 23.94 -11.65
CA GLN A 247 -7.50 22.87 -12.66
C GLN A 247 -7.22 23.42 -14.06
N ARG A 248 -7.68 24.64 -14.35
CA ARG A 248 -7.37 25.34 -15.61
C ARG A 248 -5.88 25.71 -15.69
N VAL A 249 -5.29 26.15 -14.60
CA VAL A 249 -3.85 26.42 -14.51
C VAL A 249 -3.05 25.15 -14.75
N LEU A 250 -3.36 24.06 -14.06
CA LEU A 250 -2.68 22.77 -14.21
C LEU A 250 -2.79 22.22 -15.64
N MET A 251 -3.96 22.34 -16.24
CA MET A 251 -4.16 21.93 -17.65
C MET A 251 -3.27 22.76 -18.58
N ALA A 252 -3.20 24.09 -18.38
CA ALA A 252 -2.34 24.98 -19.19
C ALA A 252 -0.85 24.64 -19.01
N MET A 253 -0.41 24.40 -17.77
CA MET A 253 0.97 23.99 -17.44
C MET A 253 1.38 22.69 -18.15
N LYS A 254 0.46 21.71 -18.24
CA LYS A 254 0.74 20.39 -18.83
C LYS A 254 0.65 20.36 -20.34
N ARG A 255 -0.09 21.28 -20.96
CA ARG A 255 -0.41 21.20 -22.40
C ARG A 255 0.88 21.30 -23.25
N ASN A 256 1.25 20.17 -23.86
CA ASN A 256 2.44 20.03 -24.71
C ASN A 256 3.77 20.45 -24.03
N TYR A 257 3.84 20.32 -22.69
CA TYR A 257 5.04 20.62 -21.92
C TYR A 257 5.52 19.38 -21.17
N PRO A 258 6.50 18.61 -21.70
CA PRO A 258 6.91 17.32 -21.16
C PRO A 258 7.34 17.38 -19.69
N ARG A 259 8.01 18.47 -19.27
CA ARG A 259 8.51 18.64 -17.89
C ARG A 259 7.40 18.79 -16.83
N ALA A 260 6.18 19.11 -17.23
CA ALA A 260 5.04 19.27 -16.32
C ALA A 260 4.09 18.05 -16.31
N GLN A 261 4.31 17.04 -17.17
CA GLN A 261 3.37 15.92 -17.30
C GLN A 261 3.18 15.12 -16.02
N SER A 262 4.24 14.97 -15.21
CA SER A 262 4.22 14.21 -13.96
C SER A 262 3.56 14.96 -12.79
N ILE A 263 3.29 16.27 -12.88
CA ILE A 263 2.67 17.02 -11.79
C ILE A 263 1.32 16.38 -11.41
N PRO A 264 1.12 15.93 -10.17
CA PRO A 264 -0.14 15.32 -9.78
C PRO A 264 -1.27 16.36 -9.72
N ARG A 265 -2.52 15.90 -9.64
CA ARG A 265 -3.65 16.75 -9.27
C ARG A 265 -3.60 17.04 -7.78
N PRO A 266 -4.13 18.18 -7.31
CA PRO A 266 -4.27 18.44 -5.89
C PRO A 266 -5.27 17.47 -5.28
N GLY A 267 -5.16 17.22 -3.98
CA GLY A 267 -6.10 16.35 -3.28
C GLY A 267 -5.55 15.80 -1.98
N PHE A 268 -6.34 14.99 -1.32
CA PHE A 268 -6.01 14.40 -0.03
C PHE A 268 -4.98 13.26 -0.21
N ALA A 269 -3.70 13.64 -0.38
CA ALA A 269 -2.60 12.69 -0.48
C ALA A 269 -2.42 11.94 0.84
N ALA A 270 -2.81 10.68 0.84
CA ALA A 270 -2.94 9.87 2.04
C ALA A 270 -2.38 8.46 1.86
N GLY A 271 -2.64 7.62 2.81
CA GLY A 271 -2.29 6.22 2.84
C GLY A 271 -1.16 5.89 3.81
N PRO A 272 -1.00 4.60 4.15
CA PRO A 272 -0.12 4.18 5.26
C PRO A 272 1.37 4.33 4.97
N CYS A 273 1.78 4.57 3.72
CA CYS A 273 3.18 4.55 3.33
C CYS A 273 3.82 5.94 3.19
N LEU A 274 3.16 6.90 2.51
CA LEU A 274 3.81 8.17 2.14
C LEU A 274 4.24 8.99 3.36
N VAL A 275 3.34 9.18 4.32
CA VAL A 275 3.63 9.90 5.57
C VAL A 275 4.69 9.15 6.37
N LYS A 276 4.48 7.86 6.61
CA LYS A 276 5.37 7.03 7.42
C LYS A 276 6.81 7.01 6.88
N ASP A 277 6.98 6.81 5.58
CA ASP A 277 8.31 6.71 4.97
C ASP A 277 9.01 8.09 4.95
N THR A 278 8.26 9.19 4.76
CA THR A 278 8.79 10.54 4.91
C THR A 278 9.24 10.81 6.35
N MET A 279 8.47 10.37 7.35
CA MET A 279 8.84 10.51 8.76
C MET A 279 10.08 9.69 9.12
N GLN A 280 10.27 8.50 8.53
CA GLN A 280 11.52 7.75 8.71
C GLN A 280 12.75 8.52 8.20
N LEU A 281 12.63 9.21 7.05
CA LEU A 281 13.71 10.07 6.56
C LEU A 281 13.95 11.30 7.46
N ILE A 282 12.89 11.92 7.97
CA ILE A 282 13.01 13.03 8.93
C ILE A 282 13.76 12.56 10.18
N ALA A 283 13.40 11.40 10.74
CA ALA A 283 14.09 10.82 11.89
C ALA A 283 15.56 10.49 11.57
N PHE A 284 15.85 9.88 10.43
CA PHE A 284 17.21 9.57 9.99
C PHE A 284 18.07 10.84 9.84
N ALA A 285 17.49 11.90 9.26
CA ALA A 285 18.14 13.20 9.09
C ALA A 285 18.16 14.03 10.38
N ARG A 286 17.87 13.47 11.56
CA ARG A 286 17.83 14.17 12.85
C ARG A 286 16.95 15.41 12.83
N ASN A 287 15.76 15.30 12.25
CA ASN A 287 14.79 16.38 12.05
C ASN A 287 15.26 17.54 11.14
N GLN A 288 16.29 17.33 10.32
CA GLN A 288 16.81 18.37 9.40
C GLN A 288 16.28 18.25 7.97
N PHE A 289 15.32 17.35 7.71
CA PHE A 289 14.68 17.21 6.39
C PHE A 289 13.53 18.21 6.24
N GLY A 290 13.86 19.48 5.94
CA GLY A 290 12.89 20.60 5.87
C GLY A 290 11.78 20.40 4.83
N LEU A 291 12.08 19.86 3.63
CA LEU A 291 11.07 19.56 2.62
C LEU A 291 10.07 18.50 3.11
N GLY A 292 10.51 17.49 3.85
CA GLY A 292 9.63 16.48 4.43
C GLY A 292 8.67 17.07 5.45
N HIS A 293 9.16 17.97 6.33
CA HIS A 293 8.31 18.69 7.30
C HIS A 293 7.29 19.58 6.59
N ALA A 294 7.71 20.35 5.59
CA ALA A 294 6.83 21.21 4.83
C ALA A 294 5.74 20.39 4.12
N ALA A 295 6.12 19.28 3.47
CA ALA A 295 5.16 18.39 2.81
C ALA A 295 4.12 17.82 3.78
N LEU A 296 4.54 17.45 5.00
CA LEU A 296 3.63 16.98 6.04
C LEU A 296 2.62 18.07 6.42
N LEU A 297 3.09 19.28 6.69
CA LEU A 297 2.21 20.39 7.07
C LEU A 297 1.19 20.74 5.98
N VAL A 298 1.61 20.76 4.71
CA VAL A 298 0.74 21.08 3.58
C VAL A 298 -0.30 19.98 3.36
N ASN A 299 0.13 18.73 3.22
CA ASN A 299 -0.78 17.63 2.88
C ASN A 299 -1.76 17.33 4.02
N GLU A 300 -1.26 17.26 5.26
CA GLU A 300 -2.10 17.04 6.44
C GLU A 300 -2.98 18.24 6.78
N GLY A 301 -2.53 19.45 6.46
CA GLY A 301 -3.26 20.70 6.67
C GLY A 301 -4.35 20.96 5.64
N LEU A 302 -4.29 20.34 4.45
CA LEU A 302 -5.26 20.60 3.37
C LEU A 302 -6.70 20.39 3.80
N VAL A 303 -6.97 19.35 4.60
CA VAL A 303 -8.31 19.07 5.17
C VAL A 303 -8.84 20.27 5.93
N LEU A 304 -8.02 20.88 6.77
CA LEU A 304 -8.41 22.05 7.58
C LEU A 304 -8.65 23.28 6.71
N HIS A 305 -7.79 23.52 5.73
CA HIS A 305 -7.96 24.62 4.78
C HIS A 305 -9.26 24.52 3.98
N VAL A 306 -9.61 23.29 3.51
CA VAL A 306 -10.87 23.08 2.80
C VAL A 306 -12.06 23.34 3.71
N ILE A 307 -12.04 22.86 4.95
CA ILE A 307 -13.13 23.08 5.91
C ILE A 307 -13.27 24.58 6.24
N ASP A 308 -12.17 25.30 6.43
CA ASP A 308 -12.21 26.74 6.71
C ASP A 308 -12.75 27.54 5.51
N ASP A 309 -12.38 27.18 4.28
CA ASP A 309 -12.98 27.79 3.07
C ASP A 309 -14.51 27.53 3.01
N LEU A 310 -14.93 26.31 3.34
CA LEU A 310 -16.36 25.98 3.37
C LEU A 310 -17.15 26.79 4.41
N LYS A 311 -16.59 27.05 5.58
CA LYS A 311 -17.21 27.92 6.62
C LYS A 311 -17.40 29.35 6.14
N HIS A 312 -16.52 29.87 5.29
CA HIS A 312 -16.69 31.22 4.74
C HIS A 312 -17.77 31.30 3.67
N ARG A 313 -18.13 30.17 3.05
CA ARG A 313 -19.12 30.10 1.96
C ARG A 313 -20.49 29.58 2.41
N PHE A 314 -20.54 28.76 3.46
CA PHE A 314 -21.70 28.03 3.89
C PHE A 314 -21.86 28.09 5.41
N ASP A 315 -23.10 28.19 5.88
CA ASP A 315 -23.41 27.98 7.29
C ASP A 315 -23.50 26.47 7.57
N LEU A 316 -22.34 25.84 7.76
CA LEU A 316 -22.23 24.40 7.96
C LEU A 316 -23.06 23.90 9.15
N GLY A 317 -23.24 24.72 10.20
CA GLY A 317 -24.03 24.36 11.38
C GLY A 317 -25.49 24.06 11.06
N THR A 318 -26.02 24.57 9.96
CA THR A 318 -27.39 24.30 9.49
C THR A 318 -27.46 23.21 8.41
N MET A 319 -26.32 22.79 7.87
CA MET A 319 -26.24 21.89 6.71
C MET A 319 -25.88 20.46 7.07
N ALA A 320 -26.48 19.50 6.36
CA ALA A 320 -26.01 18.14 6.28
C ALA A 320 -25.01 18.00 5.13
N VAL A 321 -23.87 17.37 5.39
CA VAL A 321 -22.76 17.24 4.43
C VAL A 321 -22.52 15.77 4.12
N GLY A 322 -22.45 15.44 2.82
CA GLY A 322 -22.13 14.11 2.33
C GLY A 322 -20.66 14.01 1.89
N LEU A 323 -19.93 13.04 2.41
CA LEU A 323 -18.56 12.73 2.00
C LEU A 323 -18.55 11.56 1.02
N LEU A 324 -18.00 11.78 -0.17
CA LEU A 324 -17.91 10.80 -1.25
C LEU A 324 -16.49 10.24 -1.34
N GLY A 325 -16.32 8.97 -0.95
CA GLY A 325 -15.04 8.26 -0.96
C GLY A 325 -14.31 8.32 0.38
N MET A 326 -14.18 7.17 1.02
CA MET A 326 -13.54 7.02 2.32
C MET A 326 -12.22 6.25 2.26
N ALA A 327 -11.95 5.52 1.18
CA ALA A 327 -10.63 4.92 0.93
C ALA A 327 -9.54 5.99 0.78
N PHE A 328 -8.28 5.63 1.07
CA PHE A 328 -7.19 6.60 0.95
C PHE A 328 -6.78 6.92 -0.51
N LYS A 329 -7.21 6.11 -1.46
CA LYS A 329 -6.90 6.22 -2.88
C LYS A 329 -8.09 5.77 -3.72
N ALA A 330 -8.20 6.29 -4.94
CA ALA A 330 -9.25 5.90 -5.88
C ALA A 330 -9.21 4.40 -6.22
N ASP A 331 -10.40 3.83 -6.38
CA ASP A 331 -10.68 2.49 -6.89
C ASP A 331 -10.03 1.34 -6.09
N ILE A 332 -9.89 1.53 -4.78
CA ILE A 332 -9.49 0.50 -3.80
C ILE A 332 -10.39 0.57 -2.56
N ASP A 333 -10.28 -0.43 -1.70
CA ASP A 333 -11.08 -0.61 -0.48
C ASP A 333 -10.31 -0.31 0.83
N ASP A 334 -9.06 0.17 0.75
CA ASP A 334 -8.22 0.40 1.92
C ASP A 334 -8.45 1.79 2.54
N VAL A 335 -8.85 1.81 3.80
CA VAL A 335 -9.14 3.03 4.56
C VAL A 335 -7.99 3.50 5.46
N ARG A 336 -6.88 2.76 5.51
CA ARG A 336 -5.78 3.06 6.43
C ARG A 336 -5.15 4.41 6.15
N ALA A 337 -5.06 5.24 7.20
CA ALA A 337 -4.54 6.61 7.13
C ALA A 337 -5.22 7.48 6.04
N SER A 338 -6.49 7.20 5.71
CA SER A 338 -7.26 8.03 4.78
C SER A 338 -7.58 9.38 5.41
N LEU A 339 -7.26 10.47 4.72
CA LEU A 339 -7.61 11.83 5.13
C LEU A 339 -9.13 12.09 5.08
N SER A 340 -9.91 11.27 4.39
CA SER A 340 -11.37 11.34 4.41
C SER A 340 -11.94 11.13 5.82
N TYR A 341 -11.35 10.22 6.61
CA TYR A 341 -11.76 10.05 8.02
C TYR A 341 -11.34 11.21 8.91
N LYS A 342 -10.19 11.83 8.66
CA LYS A 342 -9.82 13.08 9.34
C LYS A 342 -10.82 14.19 9.00
N PHE A 343 -11.24 14.27 7.74
CA PHE A 343 -12.26 15.21 7.27
C PHE A 343 -13.60 14.96 8.00
N LYS A 344 -14.10 13.70 8.01
CA LYS A 344 -15.29 13.27 8.76
C LYS A 344 -15.22 13.73 10.21
N LYS A 345 -14.10 13.44 10.91
CA LYS A 345 -13.91 13.76 12.32
C LYS A 345 -13.97 15.27 12.61
N VAL A 346 -13.29 16.09 11.81
CA VAL A 346 -13.28 17.56 12.02
C VAL A 346 -14.63 18.16 11.67
N LEU A 347 -15.24 17.72 10.57
CA LEU A 347 -16.51 18.26 10.08
C LEU A 347 -17.69 17.87 10.98
N SER A 348 -17.67 16.69 11.61
CA SER A 348 -18.74 16.26 12.54
C SER A 348 -18.91 17.17 13.75
N GLY A 349 -17.91 17.97 14.12
CA GLY A 349 -18.03 18.99 15.17
C GLY A 349 -18.54 20.35 14.67
N GLN A 350 -18.83 20.50 13.36
CA GLN A 350 -19.11 21.79 12.73
C GLN A 350 -20.36 21.78 11.83
N ALA A 351 -20.69 20.64 11.22
CA ALA A 351 -21.88 20.47 10.41
C ALA A 351 -23.06 19.94 11.24
N ARG A 352 -24.30 20.23 10.81
CA ARG A 352 -25.51 19.68 11.42
C ARG A 352 -25.50 18.15 11.40
N ALA A 353 -25.06 17.55 10.31
CA ALA A 353 -24.87 16.10 10.14
C ALA A 353 -23.80 15.82 9.10
N VAL A 354 -23.15 14.64 9.22
CA VAL A 354 -22.16 14.18 8.23
C VAL A 354 -22.52 12.76 7.84
N TYR A 355 -22.74 12.52 6.56
CA TYR A 355 -22.99 11.22 5.97
C TYR A 355 -21.82 10.80 5.08
N CYS A 356 -21.51 9.52 5.03
CA CYS A 356 -20.37 9.01 4.28
C CYS A 356 -20.78 7.85 3.37
N THR A 357 -20.16 7.80 2.19
CA THR A 357 -20.33 6.68 1.25
C THR A 357 -18.99 6.35 0.59
N ASP A 358 -18.82 5.07 0.25
CA ASP A 358 -17.71 4.59 -0.57
C ASP A 358 -18.16 3.35 -1.37
N PRO A 359 -17.89 3.26 -2.67
CA PRO A 359 -18.34 2.15 -3.50
C PRO A 359 -17.55 0.85 -3.28
N PHE A 360 -16.38 0.92 -2.64
CA PHE A 360 -15.46 -0.22 -2.48
C PHE A 360 -15.29 -0.66 -1.03
N VAL A 361 -15.38 0.27 -0.08
CA VAL A 361 -15.20 -0.02 1.35
C VAL A 361 -16.43 -0.72 1.91
N THR A 362 -16.25 -1.97 2.33
CA THR A 362 -17.32 -2.79 2.94
C THR A 362 -17.11 -3.05 4.43
N THR A 363 -15.97 -2.61 4.96
CA THR A 363 -15.54 -2.90 6.34
C THR A 363 -16.01 -1.86 7.36
N ASP A 364 -16.50 -0.69 6.91
CA ASP A 364 -17.02 0.36 7.76
C ASP A 364 -18.57 0.31 7.74
N PRO A 365 -19.22 -0.11 8.86
CA PRO A 365 -20.68 -0.26 8.95
C PRO A 365 -21.44 1.09 8.94
N ASP A 366 -20.74 2.21 9.13
CA ASP A 366 -21.34 3.56 9.13
C ASP A 366 -21.52 4.11 7.71
N LEU A 367 -21.01 3.43 6.68
CA LEU A 367 -21.16 3.88 5.31
C LEU A 367 -22.55 3.57 4.76
N MET A 368 -23.09 4.54 4.04
CA MET A 368 -24.43 4.49 3.48
C MET A 368 -24.39 4.36 1.96
N PRO A 369 -25.43 3.84 1.31
CA PRO A 369 -25.57 3.88 -0.15
C PRO A 369 -25.50 5.31 -0.69
N LEU A 370 -24.85 5.49 -1.86
CA LEU A 370 -24.66 6.81 -2.46
C LEU A 370 -25.96 7.60 -2.61
N GLY A 371 -27.03 6.95 -3.09
CA GLY A 371 -28.34 7.61 -3.29
C GLY A 371 -28.92 8.18 -2.00
N GLU A 372 -28.75 7.49 -0.87
CA GLU A 372 -29.20 7.95 0.44
C GLU A 372 -28.35 9.14 0.92
N VAL A 373 -27.02 9.07 0.81
CA VAL A 373 -26.13 10.18 1.16
C VAL A 373 -26.46 11.43 0.33
N VAL A 374 -26.67 11.29 -0.99
CA VAL A 374 -27.07 12.39 -1.87
C VAL A 374 -28.42 12.98 -1.46
N ALA A 375 -29.42 12.15 -1.16
CA ALA A 375 -30.74 12.60 -0.77
C ALA A 375 -30.73 13.38 0.56
N MET A 376 -29.95 12.91 1.53
CA MET A 376 -29.90 13.46 2.90
C MET A 376 -28.96 14.67 3.04
N SER A 377 -28.10 14.93 2.06
CA SER A 377 -27.09 16.00 2.14
C SER A 377 -27.53 17.28 1.43
N ASP A 378 -27.15 18.42 2.00
CA ASP A 378 -27.30 19.76 1.39
C ASP A 378 -26.06 20.13 0.55
N LEU A 379 -24.89 19.61 0.92
CA LEU A 379 -23.60 19.81 0.29
C LEU A 379 -22.85 18.47 0.19
N LEU A 380 -22.20 18.20 -0.94
CA LEU A 380 -21.37 17.03 -1.12
C LEU A 380 -19.89 17.43 -1.22
N ILE A 381 -18.99 16.55 -0.77
CA ILE A 381 -17.55 16.75 -0.84
C ILE A 381 -16.90 15.47 -1.40
N LEU A 382 -16.19 15.60 -2.51
CA LEU A 382 -15.44 14.51 -3.10
C LEU A 382 -14.11 14.34 -2.35
N CYS A 383 -14.07 13.41 -1.41
CA CYS A 383 -12.87 13.11 -0.62
C CYS A 383 -11.92 12.16 -1.36
N THR A 384 -12.45 11.13 -2.05
CA THR A 384 -11.65 10.21 -2.86
C THR A 384 -12.25 10.12 -4.27
N PRO A 385 -11.45 10.36 -5.34
CA PRO A 385 -11.95 10.48 -6.71
C PRO A 385 -12.12 9.11 -7.38
N HIS A 386 -12.99 8.26 -6.82
CA HIS A 386 -13.32 6.96 -7.43
C HIS A 386 -13.93 7.13 -8.81
N THR A 387 -13.55 6.26 -9.74
CA THR A 387 -14.08 6.27 -11.10
C THR A 387 -15.62 6.17 -11.12
N ALA A 388 -16.19 5.46 -10.17
CA ALA A 388 -17.64 5.31 -10.01
C ALA A 388 -18.39 6.65 -9.82
N TYR A 389 -17.75 7.69 -9.27
CA TYR A 389 -18.40 8.99 -9.06
C TYR A 389 -18.43 9.87 -10.30
N ARG A 390 -17.59 9.60 -11.33
CA ARG A 390 -17.47 10.46 -12.51
C ARG A 390 -18.80 10.67 -13.26
N HIS A 391 -19.66 9.68 -13.25
CA HIS A 391 -20.96 9.69 -13.92
C HIS A 391 -22.12 9.44 -12.98
N ALA A 392 -21.88 9.56 -11.66
CA ALA A 392 -22.93 9.36 -10.66
C ALA A 392 -23.95 10.51 -10.72
N ASP A 393 -25.23 10.17 -10.55
CA ASP A 393 -26.27 11.17 -10.37
C ASP A 393 -26.18 11.74 -8.95
N LEU A 394 -25.79 13.00 -8.85
CA LEU A 394 -25.69 13.75 -7.60
C LEU A 394 -26.88 14.72 -7.40
N ASN A 395 -27.99 14.51 -8.15
CA ASN A 395 -29.25 15.27 -8.05
C ASN A 395 -29.05 16.80 -8.11
N GLY A 396 -28.05 17.28 -8.88
CA GLY A 396 -27.74 18.70 -8.99
C GLY A 396 -27.26 19.36 -7.70
N LYS A 397 -26.92 18.59 -6.65
CA LYS A 397 -26.38 19.10 -5.38
C LYS A 397 -25.04 19.83 -5.60
N PRO A 398 -24.74 20.89 -4.83
CA PRO A 398 -23.41 21.48 -4.85
C PRO A 398 -22.37 20.47 -4.38
N VAL A 399 -21.25 20.35 -5.15
CA VAL A 399 -20.18 19.38 -4.87
C VAL A 399 -18.85 20.10 -4.81
N VAL A 400 -18.14 19.96 -3.72
CA VAL A 400 -16.74 20.42 -3.59
C VAL A 400 -15.80 19.37 -4.15
N ASP A 401 -15.06 19.73 -5.18
CA ASP A 401 -14.13 18.85 -5.88
C ASP A 401 -12.76 19.51 -6.09
N ILE A 402 -11.86 19.28 -5.14
CA ILE A 402 -10.48 19.76 -5.22
C ILE A 402 -9.63 18.96 -6.24
N TRP A 403 -10.05 17.75 -6.58
CA TRP A 403 -9.34 16.86 -7.50
C TRP A 403 -9.52 17.24 -8.97
N GLY A 404 -10.57 18.01 -9.29
CA GLY A 404 -10.97 18.23 -10.68
C GLY A 404 -11.40 16.94 -11.38
N HIS A 405 -12.08 16.07 -10.66
CA HIS A 405 -12.57 14.77 -11.13
C HIS A 405 -13.94 14.85 -11.78
N LEU A 406 -14.79 15.75 -11.28
CA LEU A 406 -16.17 15.95 -11.71
C LEU A 406 -16.29 17.14 -12.67
N GLU A 407 -17.33 17.11 -13.50
CA GLU A 407 -17.72 18.20 -14.40
C GLU A 407 -19.16 18.62 -14.11
N GLY A 408 -19.49 19.90 -14.34
CA GLY A 408 -20.84 20.43 -14.16
C GLY A 408 -20.87 21.80 -13.51
N ALA A 409 -22.01 22.47 -13.62
CA ALA A 409 -22.22 23.83 -13.10
C ALA A 409 -22.33 23.89 -11.55
N ASN A 410 -22.63 22.76 -10.92
CA ASN A 410 -22.76 22.60 -9.46
C ASN A 410 -21.44 22.22 -8.79
N VAL A 411 -20.34 22.07 -9.56
CA VAL A 411 -19.02 21.69 -8.99
C VAL A 411 -18.31 22.96 -8.48
N ILE A 412 -17.91 22.92 -7.22
CA ILE A 412 -17.18 24.00 -6.50
C ILE A 412 -15.70 23.58 -6.43
N ARG A 413 -14.83 24.43 -6.95
CA ARG A 413 -13.38 24.22 -6.99
C ARG A 413 -12.61 25.18 -6.15
#